data_0a187e36c4eef91369d268045f52a3ac
#
_entry.id   0a187e36c4eef91369d268045f52a3ac
#
_cell.length_a   1.000
_cell.length_b   1.000
_cell.length_c   1.000
_cell.angle_alpha   90.00
_cell.angle_beta   90.00
_cell.angle_gamma   90.00
#
_symmetry.space_group_name_H-M   'P 1'
#
loop_
_entity.id
_entity.type
_entity.pdbx_description
1 polymer ?
#
loop_
_entity_poly.entity_id
_entity_poly.type
_entity_poly.pdbx_seq_one_letter_code
_entity_poly.pdbx_strand_id
1 'polypeptide(L)'
;MFTSKEGSNVPSVSFPIRENDEWISRTTDEIFTNKTVVVFSLPGAFTPTCSTSHLPRYSELAPTFFANGVDEIICLSVNDTFVMNAWAENRKTSNVSLLPDGNGEFTEAMGL
;
A
#
# COMPACT_ATOMS: atom_id res chain seq x y z
N MET A 1 2.35 -21.64 6.73
CA MET A 1 3.01 -21.36 5.44
C MET A 1 1.99 -20.81 4.45
N PHE A 2 2.28 -19.73 3.81
CA PHE A 2 1.39 -19.18 2.80
C PHE A 2 1.71 -19.75 1.42
N THR A 3 0.69 -19.73 0.53
CA THR A 3 0.81 -20.24 -0.83
C THR A 3 0.98 -19.04 -1.80
N SER A 4 1.87 -19.19 -2.78
CA SER A 4 2.06 -18.15 -3.79
C SER A 4 0.76 -17.93 -4.59
N LYS A 5 0.45 -16.66 -4.83
CA LYS A 5 -0.69 -16.22 -5.64
C LYS A 5 -0.25 -15.75 -7.02
N GLU A 6 0.99 -16.03 -7.41
CA GLU A 6 1.50 -15.66 -8.73
C GLU A 6 0.59 -16.21 -9.85
N GLY A 7 0.26 -15.36 -10.81
CA GLY A 7 -0.63 -15.72 -11.90
C GLY A 7 -2.12 -15.62 -11.55
N SER A 8 -2.46 -15.31 -10.31
CA SER A 8 -3.86 -15.15 -9.87
C SER A 8 -4.29 -13.69 -9.91
N ASN A 9 -5.60 -13.47 -9.97
CA ASN A 9 -6.15 -12.12 -9.84
C ASN A 9 -6.04 -11.66 -8.37
N VAL A 10 -5.86 -10.35 -8.18
CA VAL A 10 -5.90 -9.79 -6.83
C VAL A 10 -7.30 -9.92 -6.23
N PRO A 11 -7.43 -10.08 -4.91
CA PRO A 11 -8.73 -10.14 -4.27
C PRO A 11 -9.54 -8.87 -4.46
N SER A 12 -10.86 -8.99 -4.53
CA SER A 12 -11.76 -7.84 -4.66
C SER A 12 -12.03 -7.27 -3.27
N VAL A 13 -11.42 -6.13 -2.98
CA VAL A 13 -11.49 -5.47 -1.67
C VAL A 13 -11.64 -3.97 -1.87
N SER A 14 -12.35 -3.30 -0.95
CA SER A 14 -12.46 -1.85 -0.90
C SER A 14 -11.71 -1.32 0.31
N PHE A 15 -10.95 -0.24 0.11
CA PHE A 15 -10.17 0.41 1.16
C PHE A 15 -10.78 1.76 1.51
N PRO A 16 -11.11 2.02 2.78
CA PRO A 16 -11.60 3.33 3.19
C PRO A 16 -10.47 4.34 3.24
N ILE A 17 -10.59 5.40 2.45
CA ILE A 17 -9.61 6.48 2.37
C ILE A 17 -10.26 7.75 2.86
N ARG A 18 -9.52 8.58 3.59
CA ARG A 18 -10.00 9.88 4.02
C ARG A 18 -9.12 10.97 3.44
N GLU A 19 -9.70 11.75 2.53
CA GLU A 19 -9.03 12.86 1.86
C GLU A 19 -9.93 14.10 1.93
N ASN A 20 -9.34 15.27 2.21
CA ASN A 20 -10.05 16.55 2.27
C ASN A 20 -11.29 16.50 3.17
N ASP A 21 -11.17 15.83 4.32
CA ASP A 21 -12.24 15.63 5.30
C ASP A 21 -13.44 14.84 4.78
N GLU A 22 -13.27 14.09 3.70
CA GLU A 22 -14.29 13.22 3.12
C GLU A 22 -13.84 11.76 3.11
N TRP A 23 -14.78 10.84 3.38
CA TRP A 23 -14.55 9.42 3.22
C TRP A 23 -14.82 9.03 1.78
N ILE A 24 -13.82 8.40 1.17
CA ILE A 24 -13.94 7.79 -0.16
C ILE A 24 -13.56 6.33 -0.06
N SER A 25 -14.00 5.53 -1.02
CA SER A 25 -13.66 4.12 -1.09
C SER A 25 -12.78 3.90 -2.33
N ARG A 26 -11.65 3.24 -2.14
CA ARG A 26 -10.75 2.89 -3.23
C ARG A 26 -10.78 1.37 -3.39
N THR A 27 -11.21 0.90 -4.55
CA THR A 27 -11.34 -0.55 -4.79
C THR A 27 -10.09 -1.12 -5.46
N THR A 28 -9.91 -2.44 -5.33
CA THR A 28 -8.81 -3.12 -6.03
C THR A 28 -8.93 -2.98 -7.54
N ASP A 29 -10.13 -2.95 -8.09
CA ASP A 29 -10.32 -2.71 -9.52
C ASP A 29 -9.78 -1.36 -9.97
N GLU A 30 -10.04 -0.31 -9.20
CA GLU A 30 -9.51 1.03 -9.49
C GLU A 30 -7.99 1.10 -9.40
N ILE A 31 -7.42 0.37 -8.46
CA ILE A 31 -5.97 0.38 -8.18
C ILE A 31 -5.20 -0.39 -9.25
N PHE A 32 -5.69 -1.57 -9.63
CA PHE A 32 -4.89 -2.53 -10.40
C PHE A 32 -5.28 -2.66 -11.88
N THR A 33 -6.52 -2.33 -12.27
CA THR A 33 -6.97 -2.55 -13.64
C THR A 33 -6.14 -1.78 -14.66
N ASN A 34 -5.55 -2.50 -15.61
CA ASN A 34 -4.70 -1.95 -16.67
C ASN A 34 -3.49 -1.16 -16.15
N LYS A 35 -3.00 -1.49 -14.94
CA LYS A 35 -1.85 -0.82 -14.33
C LYS A 35 -0.81 -1.83 -13.88
N THR A 36 0.44 -1.43 -13.93
CA THR A 36 1.55 -2.16 -13.31
C THR A 36 1.82 -1.51 -11.95
N VAL A 37 1.55 -2.25 -10.88
CA VAL A 37 1.61 -1.74 -9.52
C VAL A 37 2.58 -2.59 -8.70
N VAL A 38 3.47 -1.93 -7.97
CA VAL A 38 4.31 -2.57 -6.96
C VAL A 38 3.66 -2.35 -5.62
N VAL A 39 3.32 -3.45 -4.94
CA VAL A 39 2.74 -3.41 -3.59
C VAL A 39 3.71 -4.09 -2.64
N PHE A 40 4.09 -3.41 -1.58
CA PHE A 40 4.83 -4.02 -0.49
C PHE A 40 4.04 -3.86 0.81
N SER A 41 4.17 -4.84 1.68
CA SER A 41 3.42 -4.90 2.92
C SER A 41 4.37 -4.95 4.10
N LEU A 42 3.95 -4.37 5.21
CA LEU A 42 4.75 -4.22 6.41
C LEU A 42 4.00 -4.76 7.63
N PRO A 43 4.73 -5.15 8.70
CA PRO A 43 4.09 -5.54 9.96
C PRO A 43 3.29 -4.40 10.61
N GLY A 44 3.68 -3.16 10.41
CA GLY A 44 2.94 -2.02 10.95
C GLY A 44 3.60 -0.69 10.69
N ALA A 45 2.77 0.34 10.57
CA ALA A 45 3.23 1.72 10.50
C ALA A 45 3.96 2.11 11.80
N PHE A 46 4.87 3.07 11.72
CA PHE A 46 5.65 3.59 12.85
C PHE A 46 6.58 2.57 13.54
N THR A 47 6.71 1.35 13.01
CA THR A 47 7.71 0.41 13.53
C THR A 47 9.11 0.81 13.05
N PRO A 48 10.18 0.49 13.85
CA PRO A 48 11.52 0.97 13.49
C PRO A 48 12.01 0.59 12.10
N THR A 49 11.98 -0.69 11.74
CA THR A 49 12.46 -1.15 10.44
C THR A 49 11.62 -0.58 9.30
N CYS A 50 10.30 -0.55 9.45
CA CYS A 50 9.41 -0.02 8.42
C CYS A 50 9.61 1.47 8.21
N SER A 51 9.84 2.23 9.28
CA SER A 51 10.00 3.67 9.22
C SER A 51 11.41 4.11 8.78
N THR A 52 12.45 3.34 9.11
CA THR A 52 13.83 3.74 8.83
C THR A 52 14.43 3.11 7.57
N SER A 53 13.92 1.96 7.13
CA SER A 53 14.49 1.21 6.02
C SER A 53 13.53 0.94 4.88
N HIS A 54 12.40 0.26 5.14
CA HIS A 54 11.48 -0.16 4.07
C HIS A 54 10.88 1.02 3.32
N LEU A 55 10.10 1.83 4.00
CA LEU A 55 9.37 2.93 3.36
C LEU A 55 10.32 3.95 2.71
N PRO A 56 11.37 4.43 3.40
CA PRO A 56 12.32 5.36 2.78
C PRO A 56 13.00 4.79 1.54
N ARG A 57 13.36 3.50 1.56
CA ARG A 57 14.03 2.86 0.43
C ARG A 57 13.15 2.80 -0.82
N TYR A 58 11.88 2.46 -0.67
CA TYR A 58 10.94 2.47 -1.80
C TYR A 58 10.68 3.89 -2.29
N SER A 59 10.58 4.86 -1.41
CA SER A 59 10.42 6.26 -1.78
C SER A 59 11.65 6.76 -2.56
N GLU A 60 12.84 6.41 -2.12
CA GLU A 60 14.11 6.74 -2.80
C GLU A 60 14.20 6.12 -4.19
N LEU A 61 13.75 4.87 -4.35
CA LEU A 61 13.81 4.14 -5.61
C LEU A 61 12.62 4.40 -6.54
N ALA A 62 11.61 5.13 -6.09
CA ALA A 62 10.38 5.34 -6.86
C ALA A 62 10.65 5.87 -8.28
N PRO A 63 11.52 6.87 -8.52
CA PRO A 63 11.79 7.32 -9.89
C PRO A 63 12.29 6.21 -10.79
N THR A 64 13.11 5.29 -10.27
CA THR A 64 13.61 4.15 -11.04
C THR A 64 12.49 3.19 -11.41
N PHE A 65 11.57 2.90 -10.48
CA PHE A 65 10.40 2.06 -10.77
C PHE A 65 9.52 2.69 -11.84
N PHE A 66 9.22 3.98 -11.74
CA PHE A 66 8.39 4.67 -12.72
C PHE A 66 9.04 4.70 -14.11
N ALA A 67 10.35 4.89 -14.16
CA ALA A 67 11.10 4.85 -15.42
C ALA A 67 11.05 3.49 -16.09
N ASN A 68 10.80 2.40 -15.36
CA ASN A 68 10.70 1.04 -15.86
C ASN A 68 9.25 0.57 -16.07
N GLY A 69 8.30 1.49 -16.14
CA GLY A 69 6.91 1.17 -16.51
C GLY A 69 5.97 0.87 -15.36
N VAL A 70 6.39 1.12 -14.12
CA VAL A 70 5.51 0.98 -12.96
C VAL A 70 4.61 2.22 -12.86
N ASP A 71 3.31 2.02 -12.74
CA ASP A 71 2.33 3.11 -12.67
C ASP A 71 2.13 3.64 -11.26
N GLU A 72 2.21 2.76 -10.26
CA GLU A 72 2.00 3.15 -8.86
C GLU A 72 2.79 2.24 -7.93
N ILE A 73 3.27 2.80 -6.82
CA ILE A 73 3.92 2.07 -5.74
C ILE A 73 3.05 2.24 -4.50
N ILE A 74 2.65 1.11 -3.89
CA ILE A 74 1.75 1.10 -2.75
C ILE A 74 2.42 0.41 -1.57
N CYS A 75 2.37 1.06 -0.41
CA CYS A 75 2.72 0.47 0.87
C CYS A 75 1.43 0.14 1.60
N LEU A 76 1.21 -1.13 1.89
CA LEU A 76 0.00 -1.62 2.55
C LEU A 76 0.35 -2.11 3.95
N SER A 77 -0.47 -1.77 4.93
CA SER A 77 -0.29 -2.23 6.30
C SER A 77 -1.64 -2.44 6.98
N VAL A 78 -1.70 -3.38 7.91
CA VAL A 78 -2.89 -3.65 8.71
C VAL A 78 -2.99 -2.58 9.81
N ASN A 79 -3.32 -1.36 9.38
CA ASN A 79 -3.52 -0.18 10.23
C ASN A 79 -4.73 0.58 9.69
N ASP A 80 -5.36 1.37 10.55
CA ASP A 80 -6.50 2.17 10.11
C ASP A 80 -6.07 3.37 9.26
N THR A 81 -7.07 4.00 8.63
CA THR A 81 -6.85 5.14 7.73
C THR A 81 -6.13 6.29 8.40
N PHE A 82 -6.47 6.60 9.65
CA PHE A 82 -5.87 7.73 10.37
C PHE A 82 -4.41 7.47 10.70
N VAL A 83 -4.07 6.24 11.09
CA VAL A 83 -2.68 5.84 11.35
C VAL A 83 -1.85 5.93 10.08
N MET A 84 -2.35 5.43 8.96
CA MET A 84 -1.64 5.47 7.68
C MET A 84 -1.43 6.91 7.20
N ASN A 85 -2.44 7.77 7.33
CA ASN A 85 -2.31 9.18 6.97
C ASN A 85 -1.27 9.89 7.83
N ALA A 86 -1.27 9.65 9.14
CA ALA A 86 -0.28 10.23 10.05
C ALA A 86 1.13 9.76 9.71
N TRP A 87 1.30 8.49 9.36
CA TRP A 87 2.60 7.94 8.99
C TRP A 87 3.10 8.56 7.68
N ALA A 88 2.23 8.70 6.67
CA ALA A 88 2.56 9.34 5.41
C ALA A 88 3.04 10.78 5.63
N GLU A 89 2.33 11.54 6.44
CA GLU A 89 2.69 12.92 6.78
C GLU A 89 4.02 12.97 7.54
N ASN A 90 4.22 12.09 8.51
CA ASN A 90 5.45 12.01 9.29
C ASN A 90 6.66 11.68 8.42
N ARG A 91 6.51 10.81 7.43
CA ARG A 91 7.61 10.34 6.57
C ARG A 91 7.72 11.09 5.25
N LYS A 92 6.77 11.99 4.94
CA LYS A 92 6.78 12.82 3.73
C LYS A 92 6.93 11.99 2.44
N THR A 93 6.15 10.91 2.34
CA THR A 93 6.24 9.98 1.22
C THR A 93 5.32 10.41 0.07
N SER A 94 5.81 11.25 -0.85
CA SER A 94 5.01 11.72 -1.98
C SER A 94 4.95 10.72 -3.13
N ASN A 95 5.94 9.82 -3.24
CA ASN A 95 6.07 8.88 -4.37
C ASN A 95 5.48 7.49 -4.09
N VAL A 96 5.07 7.24 -2.87
CA VAL A 96 4.51 5.96 -2.44
C VAL A 96 3.17 6.21 -1.79
N SER A 97 2.14 5.54 -2.28
CA SER A 97 0.80 5.62 -1.71
C SER A 97 0.70 4.68 -0.51
N LEU A 98 0.21 5.17 0.61
CA LEU A 98 0.01 4.35 1.80
C LEU A 98 -1.45 3.93 1.87
N LEU A 99 -1.70 2.61 1.93
CA LEU A 99 -3.04 2.04 1.84
C LEU A 99 -3.40 1.33 3.16
N PRO A 100 -4.52 1.69 3.79
CA PRO A 100 -4.93 1.07 5.04
C PRO A 100 -5.67 -0.24 4.79
N ASP A 101 -5.17 -1.33 5.36
CA ASP A 101 -5.87 -2.62 5.41
C ASP A 101 -6.26 -2.90 6.86
N GLY A 102 -7.05 -1.99 7.45
CA GLY A 102 -7.29 -1.92 8.88
C GLY A 102 -7.88 -3.18 9.50
N ASN A 103 -8.71 -3.92 8.76
CA ASN A 103 -9.27 -5.18 9.22
C ASN A 103 -8.53 -6.41 8.69
N GLY A 104 -7.45 -6.21 7.94
CA GLY A 104 -6.65 -7.30 7.39
C GLY A 104 -7.30 -8.06 6.24
N GLU A 105 -8.37 -7.56 5.68
CA GLU A 105 -9.15 -8.26 4.65
C GLU A 105 -8.33 -8.59 3.41
N PHE A 106 -7.61 -7.60 2.88
CA PHE A 106 -6.75 -7.80 1.71
C PHE A 106 -5.56 -8.73 2.05
N THR A 107 -4.92 -8.48 3.16
CA THR A 107 -3.78 -9.29 3.62
C THR A 107 -4.18 -10.75 3.77
N GLU A 108 -5.30 -11.01 4.42
CA GLU A 108 -5.81 -12.36 4.62
C GLU A 108 -6.20 -13.02 3.28
N ALA A 109 -6.87 -12.29 2.40
CA ALA A 109 -7.29 -12.81 1.10
C ALA A 109 -6.10 -13.12 0.19
N MET A 110 -4.97 -12.42 0.35
CA MET A 110 -3.72 -12.73 -0.35
C MET A 110 -2.99 -13.93 0.22
N GLY A 111 -3.47 -14.49 1.33
CA GLY A 111 -2.86 -15.65 1.96
C GLY A 111 -1.65 -15.35 2.84
N LEU A 112 -1.58 -14.13 3.33
CA LEU A 112 -0.44 -13.69 4.15
C LEU A 112 -0.74 -13.71 5.65
#